data_75d4077368365c3eab6be6ac443635a9
#
_entry.id   75d4077368365c3eab6be6ac443635a9
#
_cell.length_a   1.000
_cell.length_b   1.000
_cell.length_c   1.000
_cell.angle_alpha   90.00
_cell.angle_beta   90.00
_cell.angle_gamma   90.00
#
_symmetry.space_group_name_H-M   'P 1'
#
loop_
_entity.id
_entity.type
_entity.pdbx_description
1 polymer ?
#
loop_
_entity_poly.entity_id
_entity_poly.type
_entity_poly.pdbx_seq_one_letter_code
_entity_poly.pdbx_strand_id
1 'polypeptide(L)'
;MATASKTRPETRTFPTSIDLPEETRTKVIALLNQQLADSLDLYSQTKQAHWNVKGMNFYQLHLLFDSLAEHVIPWIDSLAERAAMLGGYATGTARMAAEHTTLDEFPTTITTGKEYVQALVERWAAYAASTRAGIDQTDEWGDADTADLLTEISRQVDMDLWFLEAHLQD
;
A
#
# COMPACT_ATOMS: atom_id res chain seq x y z
N MET A 1 29.56 8.69 18.20
CA MET A 1 29.05 9.93 17.57
C MET A 1 27.55 9.87 17.65
N ALA A 2 26.92 10.78 18.39
CA ALA A 2 25.46 10.83 18.54
C ALA A 2 24.85 11.33 17.23
N THR A 3 24.04 10.50 16.60
CA THR A 3 23.21 10.90 15.45
C THR A 3 22.19 11.91 15.95
N ALA A 4 22.34 13.17 15.54
CA ALA A 4 21.33 14.18 15.77
C ALA A 4 20.02 13.71 15.14
N SER A 5 18.99 13.53 15.97
CA SER A 5 17.62 13.33 15.52
C SER A 5 17.25 14.53 14.65
N LYS A 6 17.14 14.33 13.33
CA LYS A 6 16.57 15.32 12.45
C LYS A 6 15.10 15.44 12.81
N THR A 7 14.72 16.51 13.50
CA THR A 7 13.31 16.88 13.67
C THR A 7 12.69 16.95 12.29
N ARG A 8 11.69 16.10 12.06
CA ARG A 8 10.94 16.05 10.80
C ARG A 8 10.25 17.41 10.62
N PRO A 9 10.35 18.06 9.46
CA PRO A 9 9.60 19.26 9.20
C PRO A 9 8.11 18.94 9.29
N GLU A 10 7.35 19.79 10.01
CA GLU A 10 5.89 19.70 10.04
C GLU A 10 5.34 19.71 8.61
N THR A 11 4.49 18.74 8.27
CA THR A 11 3.80 18.72 6.99
C THR A 11 2.78 19.86 6.95
N ARG A 12 2.78 20.61 5.83
CA ARG A 12 1.84 21.72 5.64
C ARG A 12 0.41 21.19 5.55
N THR A 13 -0.52 21.95 6.15
CA THR A 13 -1.96 21.76 5.98
C THR A 13 -2.54 22.93 5.19
N PHE A 14 -3.63 22.68 4.48
CA PHE A 14 -4.31 23.67 3.64
C PHE A 14 -5.79 23.74 4.02
N PRO A 15 -6.43 24.94 3.91
CA PRO A 15 -7.86 25.05 4.12
C PRO A 15 -8.61 24.29 3.00
N THR A 16 -9.73 23.68 3.36
CA THR A 16 -10.66 23.05 2.41
C THR A 16 -12.09 23.40 2.78
N SER A 17 -12.98 23.40 1.80
CA SER A 17 -14.43 23.59 2.00
C SER A 17 -15.18 22.26 2.17
N ILE A 18 -14.47 21.12 2.23
CA ILE A 18 -15.08 19.84 2.57
C ILE A 18 -15.58 19.90 4.01
N ASP A 19 -16.85 19.54 4.22
CA ASP A 19 -17.59 19.68 5.49
C ASP A 19 -17.29 18.62 6.55
N LEU A 20 -16.10 17.99 6.46
CA LEU A 20 -15.60 17.10 7.51
C LEU A 20 -14.89 17.88 8.62
N PRO A 21 -15.09 17.52 9.90
CA PRO A 21 -14.38 18.14 11.02
C PRO A 21 -12.86 18.07 10.86
N GLU A 22 -12.13 19.09 11.30
CA GLU A 22 -10.67 19.14 11.21
C GLU A 22 -10.00 17.94 11.91
N GLU A 23 -10.54 17.53 13.07
CA GLU A 23 -10.04 16.34 13.79
C GLU A 23 -10.16 15.06 12.96
N THR A 24 -11.32 14.85 12.31
CA THR A 24 -11.56 13.73 11.40
C THR A 24 -10.58 13.79 10.23
N ARG A 25 -10.45 14.94 9.56
CA ARG A 25 -9.53 15.11 8.43
C ARG A 25 -8.09 14.79 8.82
N THR A 26 -7.65 15.22 9.99
CA THR A 26 -6.29 14.96 10.49
C THR A 26 -6.01 13.45 10.64
N LYS A 27 -6.95 12.71 11.23
CA LYS A 27 -6.85 11.26 11.40
C LYS A 27 -6.84 10.54 10.05
N VAL A 28 -7.76 10.91 9.17
CA VAL A 28 -7.88 10.31 7.83
C VAL A 28 -6.64 10.58 6.97
N ILE A 29 -6.10 11.80 6.99
CA ILE A 29 -4.86 12.14 6.27
C ILE A 29 -3.68 11.29 6.76
N ALA A 30 -3.56 11.06 8.06
CA ALA A 30 -2.51 10.20 8.62
C ALA A 30 -2.66 8.74 8.14
N LEU A 31 -3.88 8.20 8.14
CA LEU A 31 -4.18 6.88 7.64
C LEU A 31 -3.90 6.76 6.14
N LEU A 32 -4.32 7.73 5.33
CA LEU A 32 -4.07 7.75 3.89
C LEU A 32 -2.58 7.80 3.56
N ASN A 33 -1.79 8.57 4.29
CA ASN A 33 -0.33 8.60 4.13
C ASN A 33 0.35 7.28 4.53
N GLN A 34 -0.21 6.56 5.51
CA GLN A 34 0.26 5.21 5.85
C GLN A 34 -0.07 4.23 4.71
N GLN A 35 -1.31 4.22 4.22
CA GLN A 35 -1.70 3.38 3.09
C GLN A 35 -0.92 3.71 1.81
N LEU A 36 -0.60 4.99 1.58
CA LEU A 36 0.25 5.43 0.47
C LEU A 36 1.68 4.87 0.59
N ALA A 37 2.27 4.89 1.77
CA ALA A 37 3.61 4.32 2.00
C ALA A 37 3.63 2.80 1.76
N ASP A 38 2.64 2.09 2.28
CA ASP A 38 2.50 0.65 2.11
C ASP A 38 2.22 0.28 0.64
N SER A 39 1.40 1.06 -0.09
CA SER A 39 1.15 0.86 -1.51
C SER A 39 2.39 1.02 -2.37
N LEU A 40 3.20 2.07 -2.12
CA LEU A 40 4.45 2.32 -2.82
C LEU A 40 5.44 1.18 -2.60
N ASP A 41 5.54 0.67 -1.39
CA ASP A 41 6.40 -0.46 -1.06
C ASP A 41 5.86 -1.77 -1.66
N LEU A 42 4.56 -2.04 -1.56
CA LEU A 42 3.92 -3.21 -2.19
C LEU A 42 4.17 -3.25 -3.70
N TYR A 43 4.01 -2.11 -4.37
CA TYR A 43 4.35 -1.96 -5.79
C TYR A 43 5.80 -2.34 -6.05
N SER A 44 6.74 -1.75 -5.28
CA SER A 44 8.17 -1.97 -5.49
C SER A 44 8.58 -3.42 -5.23
N GLN A 45 8.05 -4.05 -4.17
CA GLN A 45 8.30 -5.46 -3.84
C GLN A 45 7.70 -6.41 -4.89
N THR A 46 6.51 -6.10 -5.41
CA THR A 46 5.89 -6.88 -6.49
C THR A 46 6.71 -6.79 -7.78
N LYS A 47 7.24 -5.60 -8.12
CA LYS A 47 8.18 -5.44 -9.24
C LYS A 47 9.51 -6.14 -8.99
N GLN A 48 10.01 -6.14 -7.75
CA GLN A 48 11.19 -6.90 -7.37
C GLN A 48 11.02 -8.41 -7.63
N ALA A 49 9.85 -8.96 -7.28
CA ALA A 49 9.49 -10.34 -7.60
C ALA A 49 9.42 -10.57 -9.11
N HIS A 50 8.73 -9.69 -9.85
CA HIS A 50 8.60 -9.75 -11.30
C HIS A 50 9.96 -9.82 -12.01
N TRP A 51 10.95 -9.01 -11.61
CA TRP A 51 12.27 -9.00 -12.23
C TRP A 51 13.11 -10.23 -11.92
N ASN A 52 12.90 -10.85 -10.76
CA ASN A 52 13.84 -11.85 -10.24
C ASN A 52 13.31 -13.28 -10.27
N VAL A 53 12.01 -13.51 -10.44
CA VAL A 53 11.44 -14.86 -10.51
C VAL A 53 12.10 -15.69 -11.63
N LYS A 54 12.32 -16.98 -11.39
CA LYS A 54 12.94 -17.93 -12.32
C LYS A 54 12.22 -19.30 -12.25
N GLY A 55 12.56 -20.18 -13.15
CA GLY A 55 12.11 -21.58 -13.15
C GLY A 55 11.08 -21.90 -14.23
N MET A 56 10.47 -23.08 -14.15
CA MET A 56 9.57 -23.59 -15.20
C MET A 56 8.33 -22.74 -15.41
N ASN A 57 7.86 -22.07 -14.35
CA ASN A 57 6.69 -21.19 -14.38
C ASN A 57 7.07 -19.69 -14.54
N PHE A 58 8.30 -19.42 -15.01
CA PHE A 58 8.83 -18.05 -15.12
C PHE A 58 7.87 -17.11 -15.84
N TYR A 59 7.45 -17.47 -17.05
CA TYR A 59 6.67 -16.55 -17.88
C TYR A 59 5.31 -16.20 -17.25
N GLN A 60 4.61 -17.20 -16.73
CA GLN A 60 3.30 -17.02 -16.09
C GLN A 60 3.40 -16.16 -14.83
N LEU A 61 4.37 -16.45 -13.96
CA LEU A 61 4.59 -15.69 -12.73
C LEU A 61 5.08 -14.27 -13.02
N HIS A 62 5.98 -14.10 -13.99
CA HIS A 62 6.46 -12.81 -14.44
C HIS A 62 5.32 -11.90 -14.91
N LEU A 63 4.39 -12.43 -15.73
CA LEU A 63 3.22 -11.67 -16.19
C LEU A 63 2.22 -11.42 -15.07
N LEU A 64 1.98 -12.42 -14.20
CA LEU A 64 1.10 -12.24 -13.05
C LEU A 64 1.61 -11.10 -12.15
N PHE A 65 2.87 -11.13 -11.75
CA PHE A 65 3.45 -10.11 -10.87
C PHE A 65 3.45 -8.72 -11.53
N ASP A 66 3.59 -8.64 -12.85
CA ASP A 66 3.47 -7.37 -13.58
C ASP A 66 2.04 -6.82 -13.51
N SER A 67 1.05 -7.66 -13.77
CA SER A 67 -0.37 -7.29 -13.66
C SER A 67 -0.74 -6.84 -12.24
N LEU A 68 -0.26 -7.56 -11.22
CA LEU A 68 -0.48 -7.17 -9.82
C LEU A 68 0.12 -5.79 -9.50
N ALA A 69 1.33 -5.53 -9.98
CA ALA A 69 1.97 -4.21 -9.80
C ALA A 69 1.20 -3.10 -10.52
N GLU A 70 0.67 -3.35 -11.72
CA GLU A 70 -0.15 -2.39 -12.47
C GLU A 70 -1.44 -2.02 -11.73
N HIS A 71 -2.06 -2.95 -10.99
CA HIS A 71 -3.25 -2.66 -10.18
C HIS A 71 -2.96 -1.69 -9.04
N VAL A 72 -1.74 -1.67 -8.49
CA VAL A 72 -1.38 -0.79 -7.36
C VAL A 72 -1.20 0.67 -7.78
N ILE A 73 -0.81 0.94 -9.03
CA ILE A 73 -0.50 2.29 -9.52
C ILE A 73 -1.66 3.28 -9.31
N PRO A 74 -2.91 2.99 -9.74
CA PRO A 74 -4.03 3.89 -9.51
C PRO A 74 -4.37 4.09 -8.03
N TRP A 75 -4.11 3.11 -7.16
CA TRP A 75 -4.36 3.26 -5.72
C TRP A 75 -3.40 4.27 -5.10
N ILE A 76 -2.11 4.24 -5.48
CA ILE A 76 -1.10 5.21 -5.04
C ILE A 76 -1.59 6.63 -5.32
N ASP A 77 -2.07 6.89 -6.53
CA ASP A 77 -2.56 8.20 -6.95
C ASP A 77 -3.82 8.62 -6.17
N SER A 78 -4.82 7.74 -6.11
CA SER A 78 -6.09 7.99 -5.42
C SER A 78 -5.91 8.26 -3.92
N LEU A 79 -5.03 7.51 -3.24
CA LEU A 79 -4.73 7.71 -1.82
C LEU A 79 -4.03 9.06 -1.58
N ALA A 80 -3.05 9.40 -2.43
CA ALA A 80 -2.33 10.67 -2.35
C ALA A 80 -3.24 11.87 -2.61
N GLU A 81 -4.07 11.79 -3.65
CA GLU A 81 -5.03 12.85 -4.00
C GLU A 81 -6.11 13.01 -2.93
N ARG A 82 -6.64 11.90 -2.37
CA ARG A 82 -7.61 11.99 -1.28
C ARG A 82 -7.03 12.69 -0.05
N ALA A 83 -5.79 12.40 0.33
CA ALA A 83 -5.11 13.10 1.41
C ALA A 83 -4.99 14.61 1.12
N ALA A 84 -4.67 14.98 -0.12
CA ALA A 84 -4.57 16.39 -0.54
C ALA A 84 -5.94 17.08 -0.56
N MET A 85 -7.01 16.42 -1.03
CA MET A 85 -8.39 16.93 -1.03
C MET A 85 -8.84 17.30 0.40
N LEU A 86 -8.45 16.51 1.40
CA LEU A 86 -8.77 16.76 2.82
C LEU A 86 -7.94 17.90 3.44
N GLY A 87 -7.10 18.56 2.66
CA GLY A 87 -6.22 19.63 3.12
C GLY A 87 -4.87 19.16 3.68
N GLY A 88 -4.53 17.89 3.47
CA GLY A 88 -3.25 17.31 3.88
C GLY A 88 -2.13 17.49 2.85
N TYR A 89 -0.99 16.92 3.19
CA TYR A 89 0.18 16.81 2.32
C TYR A 89 0.48 15.31 2.09
N ALA A 90 0.45 14.87 0.84
CA ALA A 90 0.78 13.50 0.49
C ALA A 90 2.30 13.24 0.61
N THR A 91 2.69 12.22 1.37
CA THR A 91 4.10 11.91 1.66
C THR A 91 4.58 10.68 0.88
N GLY A 92 4.64 10.80 -0.45
CA GLY A 92 4.81 9.68 -1.39
C GLY A 92 6.19 9.59 -2.07
N THR A 93 7.27 10.20 -1.54
CA THR A 93 8.60 9.94 -2.12
C THR A 93 9.12 8.56 -1.70
N ALA A 94 9.99 7.94 -2.51
CA ALA A 94 10.56 6.62 -2.20
C ALA A 94 11.19 6.54 -0.80
N ARG A 95 11.85 7.61 -0.34
CA ARG A 95 12.44 7.64 1.01
C ARG A 95 11.36 7.75 2.10
N MET A 96 10.31 8.53 1.87
CA MET A 96 9.18 8.63 2.80
C MET A 96 8.45 7.30 2.91
N ALA A 97 8.23 6.61 1.79
CA ALA A 97 7.63 5.28 1.79
C ALA A 97 8.49 4.28 2.58
N ALA A 98 9.79 4.23 2.31
CA ALA A 98 10.72 3.33 3.03
C ALA A 98 10.82 3.63 4.54
N GLU A 99 10.62 4.88 4.97
CA GLU A 99 10.61 5.25 6.39
C GLU A 99 9.30 4.86 7.10
N HIS A 100 8.20 4.65 6.35
CA HIS A 100 6.85 4.56 6.94
C HIS A 100 6.13 3.27 6.60
N THR A 101 6.59 2.51 5.59
CA THR A 101 5.97 1.23 5.26
C THR A 101 5.95 0.30 6.48
N THR A 102 4.85 -0.42 6.62
CA THR A 102 4.67 -1.47 7.63
C THR A 102 4.89 -2.86 7.07
N LEU A 103 5.13 -2.97 5.77
CA LEU A 103 5.41 -4.25 5.13
C LEU A 103 6.83 -4.72 5.47
N ASP A 104 6.98 -6.02 5.70
CA ASP A 104 8.29 -6.63 5.88
C ASP A 104 9.14 -6.49 4.61
N GLU A 105 10.46 -6.35 4.76
CA GLU A 105 11.39 -6.28 3.64
C GLU A 105 11.33 -7.54 2.76
N PHE A 106 11.42 -7.35 1.44
CA PHE A 106 11.35 -8.46 0.50
C PHE A 106 12.59 -9.36 0.61
N PRO A 107 12.43 -10.70 0.75
CA PRO A 107 13.57 -11.60 0.89
C PRO A 107 14.39 -11.69 -0.39
N THR A 108 15.71 -11.52 -0.28
CA THR A 108 16.64 -11.54 -1.42
C THR A 108 17.33 -12.89 -1.64
N THR A 109 17.07 -13.88 -0.78
CA THR A 109 17.72 -15.21 -0.82
C THR A 109 16.83 -16.32 -1.41
N ILE A 110 15.59 -16.02 -1.74
CA ILE A 110 14.62 -16.95 -2.33
C ILE A 110 14.99 -17.24 -3.79
N THR A 111 14.71 -18.46 -4.25
CA THR A 111 15.18 -18.94 -5.56
C THR A 111 14.10 -19.56 -6.44
N THR A 112 13.05 -20.13 -5.85
CA THR A 112 11.99 -20.84 -6.59
C THR A 112 10.75 -19.97 -6.82
N GLY A 113 10.02 -20.20 -7.90
CA GLY A 113 8.76 -19.50 -8.16
C GLY A 113 7.77 -19.60 -6.99
N LYS A 114 7.71 -20.75 -6.32
CA LYS A 114 6.86 -20.95 -5.13
C LYS A 114 7.25 -20.02 -3.97
N GLU A 115 8.55 -19.84 -3.71
CA GLU A 115 9.03 -18.92 -2.67
C GLU A 115 8.71 -17.46 -3.01
N TYR A 116 8.81 -17.06 -4.29
CA TYR A 116 8.39 -15.72 -4.74
C TYR A 116 6.90 -15.48 -4.52
N VAL A 117 6.05 -16.47 -4.88
CA VAL A 117 4.60 -16.39 -4.64
C VAL A 117 4.32 -16.29 -3.14
N GLN A 118 4.95 -17.14 -2.31
CA GLN A 118 4.77 -17.11 -0.85
C GLN A 118 5.16 -15.75 -0.25
N ALA A 119 6.30 -15.19 -0.67
CA ALA A 119 6.74 -13.88 -0.23
C ALA A 119 5.75 -12.77 -0.60
N LEU A 120 5.14 -12.83 -1.79
CA LEU A 120 4.10 -11.87 -2.18
C LEU A 120 2.80 -12.10 -1.41
N VAL A 121 2.36 -13.34 -1.20
CA VAL A 121 1.16 -13.64 -0.38
C VAL A 121 1.26 -12.96 0.99
N GLU A 122 2.41 -13.03 1.66
CA GLU A 122 2.60 -12.41 2.97
C GLU A 122 2.43 -10.88 2.94
N ARG A 123 2.99 -10.20 1.92
CA ARG A 123 2.91 -8.74 1.77
C ARG A 123 1.51 -8.29 1.37
N TRP A 124 0.92 -8.98 0.40
CA TRP A 124 -0.44 -8.69 -0.06
C TRP A 124 -1.48 -8.95 1.04
N ALA A 125 -1.32 -10.01 1.84
CA ALA A 125 -2.19 -10.29 2.99
C ALA A 125 -2.07 -9.21 4.09
N ALA A 126 -0.85 -8.75 4.38
CA ALA A 126 -0.62 -7.66 5.33
C ALA A 126 -1.30 -6.37 4.84
N TYR A 127 -1.13 -6.03 3.56
CA TYR A 127 -1.77 -4.87 2.95
C TYR A 127 -3.31 -5.00 2.93
N ALA A 128 -3.86 -6.18 2.61
CA ALA A 128 -5.29 -6.46 2.66
C ALA A 128 -5.86 -6.22 4.07
N ALA A 129 -5.16 -6.70 5.10
CA ALA A 129 -5.56 -6.53 6.50
C ALA A 129 -5.54 -5.04 6.92
N SER A 130 -4.48 -4.29 6.56
CA SER A 130 -4.38 -2.86 6.89
C SER A 130 -5.43 -2.03 6.15
N THR A 131 -5.71 -2.33 4.88
CA THR A 131 -6.75 -1.66 4.09
C THR A 131 -8.13 -1.90 4.71
N ARG A 132 -8.44 -3.13 5.12
CA ARG A 132 -9.71 -3.48 5.76
C ARG A 132 -9.88 -2.79 7.12
N ALA A 133 -8.82 -2.72 7.92
CA ALA A 133 -8.83 -1.93 9.15
C ALA A 133 -9.03 -0.43 8.88
N GLY A 134 -8.50 0.07 7.76
CA GLY A 134 -8.69 1.46 7.32
C GLY A 134 -10.14 1.76 6.96
N ILE A 135 -10.87 0.82 6.33
CA ILE A 135 -12.30 0.95 6.04
C ILE A 135 -13.08 1.16 7.34
N ASP A 136 -12.89 0.27 8.30
CA ASP A 136 -13.61 0.32 9.58
C ASP A 136 -13.32 1.64 10.32
N GLN A 137 -12.06 2.08 10.35
CA GLN A 137 -11.65 3.32 11.03
C GLN A 137 -12.23 4.57 10.36
N THR A 138 -12.21 4.66 9.03
CA THR A 138 -12.70 5.84 8.31
C THR A 138 -14.22 5.94 8.37
N ASP A 139 -14.93 4.82 8.37
CA ASP A 139 -16.37 4.76 8.60
C ASP A 139 -16.73 5.22 10.03
N GLU A 140 -16.02 4.72 11.05
CA GLU A 140 -16.19 5.16 12.45
C GLU A 140 -15.94 6.66 12.64
N TRP A 141 -15.00 7.24 11.89
CA TRP A 141 -14.71 8.67 11.94
C TRP A 141 -15.67 9.53 11.09
N GLY A 142 -16.58 8.89 10.36
CA GLY A 142 -17.63 9.54 9.56
C GLY A 142 -17.15 10.03 8.19
N ASP A 143 -16.05 9.49 7.65
CA ASP A 143 -15.59 9.74 6.28
C ASP A 143 -15.92 8.56 5.36
N ALA A 144 -17.20 8.52 4.94
CA ALA A 144 -17.72 7.48 4.06
C ALA A 144 -17.04 7.42 2.69
N ASP A 145 -16.59 8.57 2.16
CA ASP A 145 -15.90 8.61 0.86
C ASP A 145 -14.53 7.95 0.92
N THR A 146 -13.79 8.14 2.02
CA THR A 146 -12.51 7.44 2.21
C THR A 146 -12.74 5.95 2.49
N ALA A 147 -13.79 5.59 3.25
CA ALA A 147 -14.17 4.19 3.45
C ALA A 147 -14.53 3.49 2.12
N ASP A 148 -15.24 4.17 1.21
CA ASP A 148 -15.58 3.65 -0.13
C ASP A 148 -14.33 3.49 -1.01
N LEU A 149 -13.43 4.47 -1.03
CA LEU A 149 -12.14 4.37 -1.72
C LEU A 149 -11.34 3.14 -1.24
N LEU A 150 -11.21 2.96 0.07
CA LEU A 150 -10.52 1.81 0.63
C LEU A 150 -11.25 0.49 0.35
N THR A 151 -12.58 0.50 0.26
CA THR A 151 -13.40 -0.65 -0.11
C THR A 151 -13.16 -1.05 -1.57
N GLU A 152 -13.04 -0.08 -2.48
CA GLU A 152 -12.67 -0.35 -3.88
C GLU A 152 -11.30 -1.03 -3.96
N ILE A 153 -10.31 -0.48 -3.27
CA ILE A 153 -8.95 -1.05 -3.20
C ILE A 153 -9.00 -2.47 -2.61
N SER A 154 -9.68 -2.67 -1.48
CA SER A 154 -9.77 -3.95 -0.77
C SER A 154 -10.33 -5.07 -1.66
N ARG A 155 -11.36 -4.78 -2.47
CA ARG A 155 -11.94 -5.78 -3.38
C ARG A 155 -10.95 -6.28 -4.43
N GLN A 156 -10.13 -5.39 -4.97
CA GLN A 156 -9.12 -5.78 -5.94
C GLN A 156 -7.95 -6.50 -5.25
N VAL A 157 -7.53 -6.03 -4.08
CA VAL A 157 -6.48 -6.70 -3.27
C VAL A 157 -6.87 -8.14 -2.92
N ASP A 158 -8.12 -8.39 -2.54
CA ASP A 158 -8.61 -9.74 -2.25
C ASP A 158 -8.58 -10.64 -3.50
N MET A 159 -8.89 -10.11 -4.68
CA MET A 159 -8.79 -10.86 -5.94
C MET A 159 -7.34 -11.19 -6.28
N ASP A 160 -6.45 -10.24 -6.14
CA ASP A 160 -5.03 -10.39 -6.44
C ASP A 160 -4.36 -11.39 -5.46
N LEU A 161 -4.73 -11.31 -4.18
CA LEU A 161 -4.30 -12.26 -3.16
C LEU A 161 -4.78 -13.69 -3.49
N TRP A 162 -6.04 -13.85 -3.90
CA TRP A 162 -6.55 -15.14 -4.34
C TRP A 162 -5.76 -15.70 -5.53
N PHE A 163 -5.39 -14.88 -6.52
CA PHE A 163 -4.54 -15.33 -7.63
C PHE A 163 -3.19 -15.83 -7.16
N LEU A 164 -2.57 -15.17 -6.19
CA LEU A 164 -1.32 -15.62 -5.59
C LEU A 164 -1.50 -16.94 -4.82
N GLU A 165 -2.49 -17.00 -3.92
CA GLU A 165 -2.75 -18.16 -3.06
C GLU A 165 -3.10 -19.42 -3.87
N ALA A 166 -3.83 -19.28 -4.99
CA ALA A 166 -4.17 -20.39 -5.87
C ALA A 166 -2.94 -21.13 -6.43
N HIS A 167 -1.77 -20.48 -6.49
CA HIS A 167 -0.51 -21.15 -6.89
C HIS A 167 0.13 -21.97 -5.76
N LEU A 168 -0.35 -21.86 -4.53
CA LEU A 168 0.14 -22.57 -3.35
C LEU A 168 -0.79 -23.69 -2.90
N GLN A 169 -2.00 -23.74 -3.45
CA GLN A 169 -3.03 -24.74 -3.15
C GLN A 169 -2.86 -25.92 -4.10
N ASP A 170 -2.57 -27.09 -3.55
CA ASP A 170 -2.44 -28.38 -4.27
C ASP A 170 -3.78 -29.11 -4.28
#